data_ebc42b1c4643a8621adf564ba4a564f6
#
_entry.id   ebc42b1c4643a8621adf564ba4a564f6
#
_cell.length_a   1.000
_cell.length_b   1.000
_cell.length_c   1.000
_cell.angle_alpha   90.00
_cell.angle_beta   90.00
_cell.angle_gamma   90.00
#
_symmetry.space_group_name_H-M   'P 1'
#
loop_
_entity.id
_entity.type
_entity.pdbx_description
1 polymer ?
#
loop_
_entity_poly.entity_id
_entity_poly.type
_entity_poly.pdbx_seq_one_letter_code
_entity_poly.pdbx_strand_id
1 'polypeptide(L)'
;MSPNPFRSGNFAPIDDEATITDLPFRGEIPRDLAGRLLRIGPNPVAADENAHWFAGNGLAHGLRLRDGKAEWYHSRMVRDDQVCDSRGWPHTPGPRFYEGASGLANTNIIGLAGKTYAIVEGGGFPMELDDQLDTVECSDFGGTLQGPFSAHPKLDPDTGELHAAVYFAGWENLQHVVVSAEGKVVRALDIPVPGRPMVHDCGITENYFIVLDFPVVFQTPEPGEEGGLGSYRWQEDYGSRVGLLPRTGTADEIVWCEVENCFVFHPLNAYEDAEGRVVLDVVRHPSMFATNFTGPGEGPPTLDRWVLDPKDGSSKETRISDRPQEFPRHDERLVGKPYRYGYCGAPGDAGLYGGLLKHDLEKGECLHRDDGPSKQYQEPVFVPCSDDADEDDGWIMSYRHDAERNTAEVVILHAQDFLGEPVAVIDLNTRVPFGFHGNWVPDS
;
A
#
# COMPACT_ATOMS: atom_id res chain seq x y z
N MET A 1 15.15 -14.80 23.64
CA MET A 1 14.51 -14.40 22.37
C MET A 1 15.36 -13.31 21.77
N SER A 2 15.59 -13.32 20.47
CA SER A 2 16.22 -12.17 19.81
C SER A 2 15.30 -10.96 19.92
N PRO A 3 15.82 -9.73 20.12
CA PRO A 3 14.97 -8.55 20.16
C PRO A 3 14.17 -8.41 18.86
N ASN A 4 12.93 -7.94 18.97
CA ASN A 4 12.06 -7.72 17.81
C ASN A 4 12.69 -6.66 16.89
N PRO A 5 13.06 -7.00 15.64
CA PRO A 5 13.73 -6.06 14.73
C PRO A 5 12.87 -4.83 14.41
N PHE A 6 11.55 -4.97 14.48
CA PHE A 6 10.59 -3.89 14.22
C PHE A 6 10.38 -2.93 15.41
N ARG A 7 11.21 -3.04 16.45
CA ARG A 7 11.24 -2.13 17.60
C ARG A 7 12.55 -1.37 17.72
N SER A 8 13.44 -1.48 16.74
CA SER A 8 14.77 -0.88 16.78
C SER A 8 15.12 -0.16 15.48
N GLY A 9 16.16 0.67 15.50
CA GLY A 9 16.56 1.46 14.36
C GLY A 9 15.43 2.37 13.86
N ASN A 10 15.26 2.47 12.54
CA ASN A 10 14.19 3.29 11.99
C ASN A 10 12.79 2.65 12.02
N PHE A 11 12.65 1.41 12.51
CA PHE A 11 11.35 0.83 12.84
C PHE A 11 10.84 1.23 14.23
N ALA A 12 11.72 1.75 15.11
CA ALA A 12 11.30 2.14 16.46
C ALA A 12 10.20 3.22 16.40
N PRO A 13 9.13 3.12 17.21
CA PRO A 13 8.09 4.15 17.26
C PRO A 13 8.63 5.49 17.70
N ILE A 14 7.87 6.55 17.46
CA ILE A 14 8.09 7.90 17.97
C ILE A 14 6.92 8.30 18.86
N ASP A 15 7.21 9.11 19.88
CA ASP A 15 6.19 9.49 20.88
C ASP A 15 5.50 10.82 20.53
N ASP A 16 6.19 11.71 19.83
CA ASP A 16 5.74 13.07 19.57
C ASP A 16 5.29 13.25 18.12
N GLU A 17 4.17 13.94 17.95
CA GLU A 17 3.74 14.48 16.67
C GLU A 17 4.61 15.68 16.28
N ALA A 18 4.84 15.87 14.98
CA ALA A 18 5.63 16.97 14.46
C ALA A 18 4.78 17.96 13.67
N THR A 19 5.18 19.24 13.76
CA THR A 19 4.74 20.34 12.89
C THR A 19 5.95 21.18 12.58
N ILE A 20 6.44 21.13 11.33
CA ILE A 20 7.66 21.81 10.89
C ILE A 20 7.34 22.64 9.65
N THR A 21 7.59 23.94 9.69
CA THR A 21 7.25 24.89 8.60
C THR A 21 8.46 25.45 7.87
N ASP A 22 9.61 25.56 8.53
CA ASP A 22 10.83 26.08 7.91
C ASP A 22 11.73 24.92 7.47
N LEU A 23 11.33 24.27 6.39
CA LEU A 23 12.01 23.08 5.87
C LEU A 23 13.19 23.47 4.97
N PRO A 24 14.44 23.20 5.39
CA PRO A 24 15.58 23.43 4.52
C PRO A 24 15.58 22.45 3.36
N PHE A 25 15.94 22.92 2.16
CA PHE A 25 16.07 22.06 0.99
C PHE A 25 17.26 22.49 0.13
N ARG A 26 17.74 21.57 -0.69
CA ARG A 26 18.72 21.79 -1.74
C ARG A 26 18.14 21.40 -3.09
N GLY A 27 18.61 21.99 -4.17
CA GLY A 27 18.05 21.87 -5.51
C GLY A 27 16.89 22.83 -5.74
N GLU A 28 15.97 22.51 -6.64
CA GLU A 28 14.82 23.31 -6.98
C GLU A 28 13.55 22.45 -6.91
N ILE A 29 12.61 22.80 -6.02
CA ILE A 29 11.33 22.10 -5.91
C ILE A 29 10.49 22.46 -7.13
N PRO A 30 10.00 21.49 -7.93
CA PRO A 30 9.17 21.73 -9.09
C PRO A 30 7.89 22.48 -8.73
N ARG A 31 7.54 23.50 -9.53
CA ARG A 31 6.37 24.35 -9.25
C ARG A 31 5.04 23.72 -9.60
N ASP A 32 5.07 22.71 -10.46
CA ASP A 32 3.94 21.85 -10.83
C ASP A 32 3.52 20.91 -9.70
N LEU A 33 4.41 20.65 -8.74
CA LEU A 33 4.05 19.93 -7.53
C LEU A 33 3.27 20.83 -6.56
N ALA A 34 1.93 20.84 -6.72
CA ALA A 34 0.99 21.50 -5.82
C ALA A 34 0.09 20.47 -5.17
N GLY A 35 0.33 20.15 -3.89
CA GLY A 35 -0.37 19.08 -3.19
C GLY A 35 0.38 18.58 -1.95
N ARG A 36 0.04 17.37 -1.53
CA ARG A 36 0.61 16.71 -0.35
C ARG A 36 1.16 15.34 -0.70
N LEU A 37 2.45 15.10 -0.39
CA LEU A 37 3.00 13.76 -0.35
C LEU A 37 2.68 13.15 1.01
N LEU A 38 1.77 12.22 1.02
CA LEU A 38 1.30 11.54 2.22
C LEU A 38 1.97 10.17 2.37
N ARG A 39 2.09 9.69 3.60
CA ARG A 39 2.56 8.35 3.96
C ARG A 39 2.01 7.95 5.32
N ILE A 40 1.82 6.66 5.53
CA ILE A 40 1.40 6.13 6.82
C ILE A 40 2.20 4.87 7.17
N GLY A 41 2.33 4.59 8.44
CA GLY A 41 2.93 3.37 8.92
C GLY A 41 2.58 3.08 10.37
N PRO A 42 3.01 1.91 10.88
CA PRO A 42 2.72 1.50 12.24
C PRO A 42 3.57 2.28 13.25
N ASN A 43 2.93 2.79 14.28
CA ASN A 43 3.56 3.45 15.43
C ASN A 43 2.84 3.04 16.72
N PRO A 44 3.11 1.82 17.21
CA PRO A 44 2.35 1.26 18.31
C PRO A 44 2.51 2.09 19.59
N VAL A 45 1.38 2.42 20.22
CA VAL A 45 1.34 3.13 21.52
C VAL A 45 1.46 2.17 22.71
N ALA A 46 1.17 0.88 22.52
CA ALA A 46 1.33 -0.14 23.53
C ALA A 46 2.76 -0.70 23.55
N ALA A 47 3.27 -0.97 24.74
CA ALA A 47 4.60 -1.55 24.95
C ALA A 47 4.63 -3.08 24.75
N ASP A 48 3.94 -3.60 23.75
CA ASP A 48 4.02 -5.03 23.41
C ASP A 48 5.26 -5.31 22.56
N GLU A 49 6.28 -5.87 23.19
CA GLU A 49 7.54 -6.23 22.52
C GLU A 49 7.37 -7.39 21.51
N ASN A 50 6.27 -8.13 21.58
CA ASN A 50 6.00 -9.25 20.68
C ASN A 50 5.02 -8.88 19.54
N ALA A 51 4.46 -7.68 19.52
CA ALA A 51 3.54 -7.27 18.49
C ALA A 51 4.19 -7.35 17.10
N HIS A 52 3.45 -7.92 16.16
CA HIS A 52 3.86 -7.93 14.76
C HIS A 52 3.92 -6.50 14.22
N TRP A 53 4.84 -6.23 13.30
CA TRP A 53 5.00 -4.90 12.70
C TRP A 53 3.69 -4.35 12.10
N PHE A 54 2.89 -5.20 11.46
CA PHE A 54 1.60 -4.81 10.88
C PHE A 54 0.55 -4.35 11.90
N ALA A 55 0.70 -4.71 13.17
CA ALA A 55 -0.29 -4.48 14.22
C ALA A 55 -0.11 -3.16 15.00
N GLY A 56 0.74 -2.25 14.57
CA GLY A 56 0.92 -0.95 15.22
C GLY A 56 -0.18 0.05 14.86
N ASN A 57 -0.42 1.03 15.75
CA ASN A 57 -1.34 2.15 15.47
C ASN A 57 -0.82 3.00 14.32
N GLY A 58 -1.72 3.67 13.60
CA GLY A 58 -1.34 4.51 12.45
C GLY A 58 -0.66 5.81 12.85
N LEU A 59 0.47 6.10 12.20
CA LEU A 59 1.11 7.42 12.22
C LEU A 59 1.15 7.95 10.78
N ALA A 60 0.36 8.96 10.50
CA ALA A 60 0.32 9.65 9.22
C ALA A 60 1.43 10.70 9.12
N HIS A 61 2.05 10.79 7.97
CA HIS A 61 3.05 11.78 7.60
C HIS A 61 2.60 12.52 6.36
N GLY A 62 2.81 13.82 6.29
CA GLY A 62 2.52 14.62 5.10
C GLY A 62 3.53 15.74 4.92
N LEU A 63 3.96 15.90 3.68
CA LEU A 63 4.75 17.04 3.21
C LEU A 63 3.90 17.83 2.22
N ARG A 64 3.67 19.11 2.50
CA ARG A 64 2.95 20.02 1.62
C ARG A 64 3.92 20.75 0.70
N LEU A 65 3.70 20.60 -0.61
CA LEU A 65 4.44 21.35 -1.64
C LEU A 65 3.49 22.32 -2.36
N ARG A 66 3.95 23.53 -2.63
CA ARG A 66 3.23 24.54 -3.42
C ARG A 66 4.17 25.65 -3.89
N ASP A 67 4.02 26.12 -5.12
CA ASP A 67 4.78 27.24 -5.69
C ASP A 67 6.30 27.08 -5.59
N GLY A 68 6.83 25.87 -5.68
CA GLY A 68 8.25 25.58 -5.55
C GLY A 68 8.78 25.66 -4.11
N LYS A 69 7.92 25.46 -3.11
CA LYS A 69 8.26 25.50 -1.69
C LYS A 69 7.73 24.27 -0.96
N ALA A 70 8.43 23.87 0.08
CA ALA A 70 7.94 22.97 1.11
C ALA A 70 7.29 23.83 2.22
N GLU A 71 5.96 23.88 2.25
CA GLU A 71 5.22 24.74 3.17
C GLU A 71 5.24 24.20 4.60
N TRP A 72 5.03 22.90 4.74
CA TRP A 72 5.06 22.23 6.04
C TRP A 72 5.30 20.73 5.91
N TYR A 73 5.80 20.14 6.98
CA TYR A 73 5.76 18.71 7.25
C TYR A 73 4.99 18.47 8.56
N HIS A 74 4.03 17.55 8.50
CA HIS A 74 3.29 17.09 9.69
C HIS A 74 3.42 15.59 9.87
N SER A 75 3.51 15.16 11.14
CA SER A 75 3.17 13.80 11.54
C SER A 75 2.07 13.81 12.57
N ARG A 76 1.08 12.92 12.43
CA ARG A 76 -0.10 12.84 13.31
C ARG A 76 -0.45 11.38 13.59
N MET A 77 -0.66 11.07 14.86
CA MET A 77 -1.26 9.79 15.23
C MET A 77 -2.69 9.72 14.70
N VAL A 78 -3.03 8.66 13.99
CA VAL A 78 -4.43 8.39 13.68
C VAL A 78 -5.13 8.05 15.00
N ARG A 79 -6.17 8.84 15.35
CA ARG A 79 -6.83 8.77 16.66
C ARG A 79 -7.87 7.64 16.69
N ASP A 80 -7.40 6.40 16.55
CA ASP A 80 -8.17 5.22 16.87
C ASP A 80 -8.45 5.14 18.38
N ASP A 81 -9.34 4.25 18.81
CA ASP A 81 -9.76 4.18 20.20
C ASP A 81 -8.60 3.82 21.14
N GLN A 82 -7.65 2.96 20.71
CA GLN A 82 -6.48 2.58 21.49
C GLN A 82 -5.51 3.76 21.68
N VAL A 83 -5.29 4.57 20.64
CA VAL A 83 -4.50 5.81 20.75
C VAL A 83 -5.16 6.79 21.68
N CYS A 84 -6.49 7.01 21.55
CA CYS A 84 -7.25 7.91 22.40
C CYS A 84 -7.16 7.49 23.88
N ASP A 85 -7.36 6.22 24.17
CA ASP A 85 -7.25 5.67 25.54
C ASP A 85 -5.85 5.85 26.11
N SER A 86 -4.82 5.51 25.32
CA SER A 86 -3.41 5.62 25.72
C SER A 86 -2.99 7.06 26.03
N ARG A 87 -3.54 8.03 25.30
CA ARG A 87 -3.20 9.46 25.42
C ARG A 87 -4.17 10.24 26.34
N GLY A 88 -5.27 9.62 26.77
CA GLY A 88 -6.33 10.29 27.53
C GLY A 88 -7.13 11.29 26.67
N TRP A 89 -7.22 11.05 25.38
CA TRP A 89 -7.98 11.88 24.45
C TRP A 89 -9.41 11.39 24.33
N PRO A 90 -10.37 12.27 23.98
CA PRO A 90 -11.73 11.84 23.62
C PRO A 90 -11.68 10.89 22.41
N HIS A 91 -12.53 9.87 22.41
CA HIS A 91 -12.67 9.00 21.27
C HIS A 91 -13.13 9.79 20.03
N THR A 92 -12.56 9.47 18.90
CA THR A 92 -12.95 10.02 17.60
C THR A 92 -14.41 9.69 17.32
N PRO A 93 -15.23 10.64 16.83
CA PRO A 93 -16.62 10.37 16.47
C PRO A 93 -16.73 9.40 15.28
N GLY A 94 -17.97 8.95 15.01
CA GLY A 94 -18.30 8.08 13.89
C GLY A 94 -18.57 6.64 14.28
N PRO A 95 -18.99 5.81 13.32
CA PRO A 95 -19.37 4.42 13.54
C PRO A 95 -18.16 3.54 13.87
N ARG A 96 -18.43 2.34 14.39
CA ARG A 96 -17.46 1.26 14.57
C ARG A 96 -17.97 0.03 13.83
N PHE A 97 -17.07 -0.70 13.17
CA PHE A 97 -17.45 -1.90 12.44
C PHE A 97 -17.99 -2.97 13.39
N TYR A 98 -17.37 -3.13 14.56
CA TYR A 98 -17.89 -3.99 15.63
C TYR A 98 -17.49 -3.45 17.01
N GLU A 99 -18.11 -3.96 18.08
CA GLU A 99 -17.82 -3.50 19.44
C GLU A 99 -16.34 -3.71 19.80
N GLY A 100 -15.67 -2.63 20.18
CA GLY A 100 -14.32 -2.65 20.74
C GLY A 100 -13.16 -2.47 19.77
N ALA A 101 -13.39 -2.26 18.47
CA ALA A 101 -12.30 -1.97 17.55
C ALA A 101 -12.66 -0.85 16.55
N SER A 102 -12.06 0.30 16.78
CA SER A 102 -11.84 1.24 15.70
C SER A 102 -10.63 0.80 14.92
N GLY A 103 -10.52 0.15 13.95
CA GLY A 103 -9.32 -0.35 13.25
C GLY A 103 -8.06 0.50 13.44
N LEU A 104 -6.92 -0.09 13.26
CA LEU A 104 -5.61 0.55 13.48
C LEU A 104 -5.25 1.59 12.40
N ALA A 105 -5.92 1.60 11.25
CA ALA A 105 -5.75 2.51 10.10
C ALA A 105 -4.30 2.94 9.85
N ASN A 106 -3.42 1.96 9.60
CA ASN A 106 -1.97 2.16 9.57
C ASN A 106 -1.32 1.82 8.23
N THR A 107 -2.11 1.33 7.25
CA THR A 107 -1.52 0.66 6.08
C THR A 107 -1.41 1.59 4.88
N ASN A 108 -2.44 2.38 4.57
CA ASN A 108 -2.42 3.29 3.44
C ASN A 108 -3.15 4.61 3.75
N ILE A 109 -2.85 5.66 2.98
CA ILE A 109 -3.47 6.97 3.13
C ILE A 109 -3.80 7.51 1.73
N ILE A 110 -5.09 7.71 1.46
CA ILE A 110 -5.62 8.01 0.13
C ILE A 110 -6.46 9.29 0.11
N GLY A 111 -6.55 9.92 -1.07
CA GLY A 111 -7.53 10.96 -1.38
C GLY A 111 -8.74 10.36 -2.09
N LEU A 112 -9.95 10.76 -1.68
CA LEU A 112 -11.20 10.40 -2.33
C LEU A 112 -12.26 11.48 -2.07
N ALA A 113 -12.97 11.90 -3.10
CA ALA A 113 -14.07 12.88 -2.99
C ALA A 113 -13.68 14.17 -2.24
N GLY A 114 -12.45 14.66 -2.42
CA GLY A 114 -11.92 15.84 -1.74
C GLY A 114 -11.58 15.65 -0.27
N LYS A 115 -11.58 14.42 0.23
CA LYS A 115 -11.22 14.05 1.61
C LYS A 115 -9.98 13.17 1.62
N THR A 116 -9.34 13.06 2.77
CA THR A 116 -8.19 12.18 3.02
C THR A 116 -8.61 11.07 3.99
N TYR A 117 -8.24 9.82 3.68
CA TYR A 117 -8.55 8.68 4.52
C TYR A 117 -7.30 7.86 4.84
N ALA A 118 -7.08 7.57 6.12
CA ALA A 118 -6.20 6.49 6.55
C ALA A 118 -6.99 5.18 6.55
N ILE A 119 -6.46 4.14 5.93
CA ILE A 119 -7.14 2.86 5.71
C ILE A 119 -6.28 1.67 6.13
N VAL A 120 -6.95 0.57 6.40
CA VAL A 120 -6.36 -0.71 6.81
C VAL A 120 -7.18 -1.86 6.24
N GLU A 121 -6.56 -3.01 6.11
CA GLU A 121 -7.24 -4.26 5.74
C GLU A 121 -7.69 -5.07 6.96
N GLY A 122 -8.62 -6.00 6.71
CA GLY A 122 -8.92 -7.09 7.64
C GLY A 122 -9.68 -6.71 8.90
N GLY A 123 -10.19 -5.47 9.08
CA GLY A 123 -10.93 -5.26 10.30
C GLY A 123 -11.42 -3.88 10.70
N GLY A 124 -11.25 -2.83 9.91
CA GLY A 124 -11.65 -1.49 10.33
C GLY A 124 -12.40 -0.67 9.28
N PHE A 125 -13.12 0.35 9.74
CA PHE A 125 -13.56 1.43 8.86
C PHE A 125 -12.40 2.40 8.59
N PRO A 126 -12.40 3.12 7.43
CA PRO A 126 -11.49 4.22 7.18
C PRO A 126 -11.54 5.30 8.26
N MET A 127 -10.40 5.94 8.53
CA MET A 127 -10.33 7.13 9.40
C MET A 127 -10.15 8.36 8.52
N GLU A 128 -11.13 9.28 8.54
CA GLU A 128 -11.05 10.55 7.82
C GLU A 128 -10.07 11.49 8.51
N LEU A 129 -9.17 12.09 7.73
CA LEU A 129 -8.20 13.08 8.16
C LEU A 129 -8.48 14.41 7.47
N ASP A 130 -8.22 15.51 8.15
CA ASP A 130 -8.26 16.83 7.53
C ASP A 130 -6.98 17.17 6.75
N ASP A 131 -6.89 18.37 6.20
CA ASP A 131 -5.74 18.81 5.42
C ASP A 131 -4.45 18.94 6.24
N GLN A 132 -4.54 19.00 7.57
CA GLN A 132 -3.41 19.02 8.50
C GLN A 132 -3.10 17.64 9.07
N LEU A 133 -3.78 16.59 8.59
CA LEU A 133 -3.74 15.19 9.02
C LEU A 133 -4.35 14.93 10.40
N ASP A 134 -5.05 15.89 11.00
CA ASP A 134 -5.78 15.63 12.23
C ASP A 134 -6.99 14.73 11.94
N THR A 135 -7.22 13.73 12.81
CA THR A 135 -8.32 12.78 12.63
C THR A 135 -9.66 13.46 12.89
N VAL A 136 -10.56 13.37 11.91
CA VAL A 136 -11.91 13.98 11.95
C VAL A 136 -12.95 13.00 12.49
N GLU A 137 -13.08 11.83 11.82
CA GLU A 137 -14.07 10.82 12.20
C GLU A 137 -13.65 9.42 11.71
N CYS A 138 -14.24 8.39 12.29
CA CYS A 138 -14.30 7.05 11.73
C CYS A 138 -15.43 7.01 10.70
N SER A 139 -15.14 6.61 9.46
CA SER A 139 -16.03 6.80 8.32
C SER A 139 -16.52 5.47 7.74
N ASP A 140 -17.83 5.32 7.64
CA ASP A 140 -18.51 4.26 6.89
C ASP A 140 -18.99 4.72 5.51
N PHE A 141 -18.31 5.73 4.93
CA PHE A 141 -18.71 6.39 3.69
C PHE A 141 -20.17 6.88 3.73
N GLY A 142 -20.54 7.50 4.88
CA GLY A 142 -21.86 8.06 5.12
C GLY A 142 -22.98 7.02 5.22
N GLY A 143 -22.71 5.91 5.89
CA GLY A 143 -23.66 4.82 6.14
C GLY A 143 -23.79 3.82 5.00
N THR A 144 -22.93 3.89 3.99
CA THR A 144 -23.00 2.99 2.81
C THR A 144 -22.07 1.79 2.89
N LEU A 145 -20.98 1.85 3.66
CA LEU A 145 -20.09 0.73 3.92
C LEU A 145 -20.63 -0.09 5.09
N GLN A 146 -20.90 -1.38 4.86
CA GLN A 146 -21.52 -2.27 5.85
C GLN A 146 -20.50 -3.24 6.50
N GLY A 147 -19.28 -3.33 5.98
CA GLY A 147 -18.21 -4.19 6.43
C GLY A 147 -16.88 -3.45 6.60
N PRO A 148 -15.78 -4.13 6.92
CA PRO A 148 -14.46 -3.52 6.92
C PRO A 148 -14.10 -2.99 5.53
N PHE A 149 -12.99 -2.24 5.44
CA PHE A 149 -12.47 -1.78 4.16
C PHE A 149 -11.15 -2.47 3.82
N SER A 150 -10.54 -2.09 2.71
CA SER A 150 -9.25 -2.58 2.22
C SER A 150 -8.15 -1.54 2.46
N ALA A 151 -6.91 -2.00 2.45
CA ALA A 151 -5.74 -1.13 2.43
C ALA A 151 -5.29 -0.76 1.00
N HIS A 152 -5.70 -1.53 -0.01
CA HIS A 152 -5.23 -1.40 -1.39
C HIS A 152 -6.36 -1.26 -2.43
N PRO A 153 -7.27 -0.28 -2.27
CA PRO A 153 -8.24 -0.02 -3.32
C PRO A 153 -7.51 0.52 -4.56
N LYS A 154 -7.98 0.12 -5.75
CA LYS A 154 -7.51 0.64 -7.03
C LYS A 154 -8.44 1.73 -7.51
N LEU A 155 -7.90 2.92 -7.72
CA LEU A 155 -8.64 4.03 -8.34
C LEU A 155 -8.67 3.82 -9.86
N ASP A 156 -9.85 3.72 -10.41
CA ASP A 156 -10.05 3.75 -11.86
C ASP A 156 -9.93 5.22 -12.35
N PRO A 157 -8.91 5.54 -13.15
CA PRO A 157 -8.68 6.93 -13.56
C PRO A 157 -9.76 7.47 -14.51
N ASP A 158 -10.53 6.61 -15.16
CA ASP A 158 -11.56 7.02 -16.12
C ASP A 158 -12.91 7.29 -15.45
N THR A 159 -13.23 6.55 -14.38
CA THR A 159 -14.53 6.68 -13.68
C THR A 159 -14.42 7.38 -12.33
N GLY A 160 -13.23 7.43 -11.74
CA GLY A 160 -13.02 7.91 -10.37
C GLY A 160 -13.52 6.94 -9.29
N GLU A 161 -13.91 5.71 -9.66
CA GLU A 161 -14.33 4.68 -8.72
C GLU A 161 -13.14 4.00 -8.04
N LEU A 162 -13.26 3.68 -6.75
CA LEU A 162 -12.33 2.82 -6.05
C LEU A 162 -12.86 1.38 -6.04
N HIS A 163 -12.05 0.44 -6.51
CA HIS A 163 -12.33 -1.00 -6.46
C HIS A 163 -11.46 -1.66 -5.39
N ALA A 164 -12.05 -2.42 -4.48
CA ALA A 164 -11.35 -3.02 -3.36
C ALA A 164 -11.70 -4.51 -3.18
N ALA A 165 -10.69 -5.33 -2.92
CA ALA A 165 -10.88 -6.65 -2.33
C ALA A 165 -10.94 -6.48 -0.81
N VAL A 166 -12.01 -6.99 -0.22
CA VAL A 166 -12.23 -6.91 1.22
C VAL A 166 -12.35 -8.31 1.78
N TYR A 167 -11.63 -8.56 2.87
CA TYR A 167 -11.72 -9.80 3.63
C TYR A 167 -11.80 -9.53 5.12
N PHE A 168 -12.30 -10.48 5.86
CA PHE A 168 -12.35 -10.42 7.31
C PHE A 168 -12.27 -11.84 7.89
N ALA A 169 -11.53 -12.01 8.97
CA ALA A 169 -11.32 -13.31 9.62
C ALA A 169 -12.63 -14.00 10.07
N GLY A 170 -13.68 -13.22 10.30
CA GLY A 170 -15.03 -13.71 10.65
C GLY A 170 -15.90 -14.10 9.46
N TRP A 171 -15.46 -13.89 8.24
CA TRP A 171 -16.22 -14.20 7.01
C TRP A 171 -15.72 -15.50 6.36
N GLU A 172 -16.60 -16.14 5.59
CA GLU A 172 -16.29 -17.31 4.74
C GLU A 172 -16.29 -16.92 3.24
N ASN A 173 -16.22 -15.64 2.93
CA ASN A 173 -16.17 -15.07 1.60
C ASN A 173 -15.23 -13.86 1.57
N LEU A 174 -14.81 -13.50 0.37
CA LEU A 174 -14.24 -12.19 0.06
C LEU A 174 -15.36 -11.27 -0.42
N GLN A 175 -15.10 -9.99 -0.51
CA GLN A 175 -16.06 -9.04 -1.04
C GLN A 175 -15.39 -8.10 -2.06
N HIS A 176 -16.00 -7.95 -3.24
CA HIS A 176 -15.66 -6.86 -4.16
C HIS A 176 -16.49 -5.64 -3.78
N VAL A 177 -15.82 -4.62 -3.28
CA VAL A 177 -16.43 -3.34 -2.90
C VAL A 177 -16.06 -2.27 -3.91
N VAL A 178 -17.05 -1.50 -4.38
CA VAL A 178 -16.84 -0.34 -5.26
C VAL A 178 -17.36 0.90 -4.55
N VAL A 179 -16.48 1.90 -4.45
CA VAL A 179 -16.81 3.22 -3.91
C VAL A 179 -16.81 4.22 -5.06
N SER A 180 -17.92 4.95 -5.24
CA SER A 180 -18.04 5.95 -6.31
C SER A 180 -17.11 7.15 -6.08
N ALA A 181 -16.93 7.97 -7.13
CA ALA A 181 -16.17 9.22 -7.09
C ALA A 181 -16.70 10.22 -6.01
N GLU A 182 -17.96 10.07 -5.59
CA GLU A 182 -18.57 10.88 -4.53
C GLU A 182 -18.37 10.28 -3.13
N GLY A 183 -17.57 9.20 -3.01
CA GLY A 183 -17.29 8.56 -1.72
C GLY A 183 -18.46 7.76 -1.14
N LYS A 184 -19.22 7.05 -1.98
CA LYS A 184 -20.31 6.15 -1.57
C LYS A 184 -20.07 4.74 -2.07
N VAL A 185 -20.31 3.74 -1.22
CA VAL A 185 -20.33 2.35 -1.67
C VAL A 185 -21.53 2.14 -2.58
N VAL A 186 -21.27 1.77 -3.83
CA VAL A 186 -22.28 1.52 -4.86
C VAL A 186 -22.39 0.04 -5.21
N ARG A 187 -21.44 -0.76 -4.77
CA ARG A 187 -21.41 -2.22 -4.94
C ARG A 187 -20.71 -2.87 -3.76
N ALA A 188 -21.26 -3.98 -3.29
CA ALA A 188 -20.62 -4.92 -2.37
C ALA A 188 -21.07 -6.32 -2.80
N LEU A 189 -20.18 -7.10 -3.43
CA LEU A 189 -20.47 -8.41 -3.97
C LEU A 189 -19.66 -9.46 -3.23
N ASP A 190 -20.34 -10.41 -2.61
CA ASP A 190 -19.71 -11.57 -1.98
C ASP A 190 -19.14 -12.53 -3.02
N ILE A 191 -17.87 -12.92 -2.83
CA ILE A 191 -17.15 -13.88 -3.67
C ILE A 191 -16.83 -15.11 -2.81
N PRO A 192 -17.47 -16.25 -3.05
CA PRO A 192 -17.18 -17.48 -2.31
C PRO A 192 -15.75 -17.98 -2.58
N VAL A 193 -15.03 -18.32 -1.51
CA VAL A 193 -13.71 -18.95 -1.54
C VAL A 193 -13.66 -20.17 -0.61
N PRO A 194 -12.76 -21.15 -0.83
CA PRO A 194 -12.76 -22.39 -0.06
C PRO A 194 -12.30 -22.25 1.40
N GLY A 195 -11.77 -21.09 1.77
CA GLY A 195 -11.23 -20.83 3.10
C GLY A 195 -11.43 -19.38 3.52
N ARG A 196 -10.58 -18.90 4.41
CA ARG A 196 -10.53 -17.51 4.85
C ARG A 196 -9.14 -16.94 4.54
N PRO A 197 -8.83 -16.72 3.24
CA PRO A 197 -7.50 -16.27 2.84
C PRO A 197 -7.24 -14.83 3.27
N MET A 198 -5.97 -14.49 3.48
CA MET A 198 -5.51 -13.11 3.52
C MET A 198 -5.42 -12.59 2.09
N VAL A 199 -6.20 -11.59 1.76
CA VAL A 199 -6.21 -10.95 0.43
C VAL A 199 -5.76 -9.50 0.58
N HIS A 200 -4.45 -9.31 0.52
CA HIS A 200 -3.82 -8.03 0.84
C HIS A 200 -4.14 -6.95 -0.18
N ASP A 201 -4.12 -7.30 -1.47
CA ASP A 201 -4.32 -6.36 -2.58
C ASP A 201 -5.22 -6.96 -3.66
N CYS A 202 -5.51 -6.19 -4.69
CA CYS A 202 -6.30 -6.57 -5.87
C CYS A 202 -5.75 -5.88 -7.12
N GLY A 203 -6.33 -6.19 -8.27
CA GLY A 203 -6.08 -5.47 -9.51
C GLY A 203 -7.38 -5.11 -10.21
N ILE A 204 -7.30 -4.19 -11.17
CA ILE A 204 -8.38 -3.94 -12.13
C ILE A 204 -7.82 -3.87 -13.55
N THR A 205 -8.66 -4.22 -14.52
CA THR A 205 -8.48 -3.90 -15.93
C THR A 205 -9.73 -3.15 -16.42
N GLU A 206 -9.80 -2.85 -17.70
CA GLU A 206 -11.01 -2.23 -18.28
C GLU A 206 -12.28 -3.07 -17.97
N ASN A 207 -12.18 -4.40 -18.06
CA ASN A 207 -13.35 -5.28 -17.94
C ASN A 207 -13.38 -6.15 -16.68
N TYR A 208 -12.24 -6.34 -15.98
CA TYR A 208 -12.14 -7.28 -14.87
C TYR A 208 -11.71 -6.61 -13.57
N PHE A 209 -12.28 -7.08 -12.47
CA PHE A 209 -11.73 -7.00 -11.13
C PHE A 209 -10.94 -8.28 -10.84
N ILE A 210 -9.72 -8.14 -10.33
CA ILE A 210 -8.77 -9.23 -10.12
C ILE A 210 -8.67 -9.57 -8.64
N VAL A 211 -8.99 -10.82 -8.30
CA VAL A 211 -8.95 -11.38 -6.96
C VAL A 211 -7.70 -12.23 -6.79
N LEU A 212 -6.90 -11.98 -5.76
CA LEU A 212 -5.69 -12.71 -5.43
C LEU A 212 -5.99 -13.68 -4.28
N ASP A 213 -6.20 -14.97 -4.58
CA ASP A 213 -6.58 -16.00 -3.61
C ASP A 213 -5.41 -16.97 -3.40
N PHE A 214 -4.69 -16.77 -2.29
CA PHE A 214 -3.40 -17.40 -2.01
C PHE A 214 -3.39 -18.19 -0.69
N PRO A 215 -2.41 -19.11 -0.48
CA PRO A 215 -2.41 -20.10 0.59
C PRO A 215 -2.06 -19.56 1.99
N VAL A 216 -2.28 -18.28 2.27
CA VAL A 216 -2.18 -17.72 3.63
C VAL A 216 -3.59 -17.62 4.20
N VAL A 217 -3.98 -18.60 5.02
CA VAL A 217 -5.37 -18.83 5.41
C VAL A 217 -5.53 -18.72 6.93
N PHE A 218 -6.59 -18.03 7.36
CA PHE A 218 -6.93 -17.89 8.77
C PHE A 218 -7.29 -19.23 9.39
N GLN A 219 -6.64 -19.56 10.50
CA GLN A 219 -6.92 -20.71 11.35
C GLN A 219 -7.68 -20.23 12.59
N THR A 220 -8.79 -20.87 12.88
CA THR A 220 -9.52 -20.55 14.12
C THR A 220 -8.61 -20.86 15.32
N PRO A 221 -8.32 -19.89 16.19
CA PRO A 221 -7.49 -20.13 17.38
C PRO A 221 -8.08 -21.19 18.27
N GLU A 222 -7.22 -21.97 18.92
CA GLU A 222 -7.64 -22.91 19.95
C GLU A 222 -8.18 -22.17 21.20
N PRO A 223 -9.06 -22.79 22.00
CA PRO A 223 -9.59 -22.14 23.18
C PRO A 223 -8.49 -21.65 24.14
N GLY A 224 -8.43 -20.34 24.33
CA GLY A 224 -7.42 -19.67 25.17
C GLY A 224 -6.24 -19.07 24.40
N GLU A 225 -6.17 -19.25 23.09
CA GLU A 225 -5.24 -18.52 22.22
C GLU A 225 -5.87 -17.20 21.74
N GLU A 226 -5.05 -16.16 21.62
CA GLU A 226 -5.46 -14.90 21.02
C GLU A 226 -5.53 -15.05 19.50
N GLY A 227 -6.62 -14.58 18.90
CA GLY A 227 -6.77 -14.49 17.46
C GLY A 227 -5.97 -13.32 16.85
N GLY A 228 -6.24 -13.02 15.60
CA GLY A 228 -5.63 -11.90 14.88
C GLY A 228 -4.63 -12.34 13.83
N LEU A 229 -3.66 -11.47 13.49
CA LEU A 229 -2.68 -11.73 12.43
C LEU A 229 -1.89 -13.03 12.66
N GLY A 230 -1.58 -13.34 13.91
CA GLY A 230 -0.92 -14.59 14.31
C GLY A 230 -1.71 -15.87 14.03
N SER A 231 -2.96 -15.78 13.58
CA SER A 231 -3.78 -16.91 13.18
C SER A 231 -3.73 -17.23 11.69
N TYR A 232 -3.10 -16.39 10.88
CA TYR A 232 -2.87 -16.68 9.46
C TYR A 232 -1.66 -17.60 9.30
N ARG A 233 -1.80 -18.63 8.45
CA ARG A 233 -0.78 -19.66 8.21
C ARG A 233 -0.74 -20.03 6.74
N TRP A 234 0.47 -20.33 6.26
CA TRP A 234 0.66 -20.97 4.97
C TRP A 234 0.05 -22.38 4.98
N GLN A 235 -0.75 -22.67 3.93
CA GLN A 235 -1.36 -23.98 3.71
C GLN A 235 -1.08 -24.45 2.29
N GLU A 236 -0.05 -25.27 2.14
CA GLU A 236 0.41 -25.74 0.82
C GLU A 236 -0.71 -26.33 -0.03
N ASP A 237 -1.61 -27.14 0.57
CA ASP A 237 -2.71 -27.82 -0.13
C ASP A 237 -3.87 -26.87 -0.51
N TYR A 238 -3.86 -25.61 -0.06
CA TYR A 238 -4.87 -24.62 -0.45
C TYR A 238 -4.73 -24.23 -1.91
N GLY A 239 -3.49 -24.13 -2.38
CA GLY A 239 -3.16 -23.68 -3.73
C GLY A 239 -3.18 -22.16 -3.89
N SER A 240 -2.78 -21.71 -5.06
CA SER A 240 -2.78 -20.30 -5.46
C SER A 240 -3.57 -20.13 -6.74
N ARG A 241 -4.46 -19.13 -6.78
CA ARG A 241 -5.25 -18.83 -7.96
C ARG A 241 -5.59 -17.34 -8.05
N VAL A 242 -5.84 -16.89 -9.28
CA VAL A 242 -6.26 -15.52 -9.58
C VAL A 242 -7.66 -15.57 -10.19
N GLY A 243 -8.60 -14.83 -9.58
CA GLY A 243 -9.96 -14.70 -10.06
C GLY A 243 -10.13 -13.50 -10.98
N LEU A 244 -10.64 -13.73 -12.18
CA LEU A 244 -11.02 -12.70 -13.14
C LEU A 244 -12.54 -12.51 -13.08
N LEU A 245 -13.00 -11.55 -12.30
CA LEU A 245 -14.42 -11.24 -12.13
C LEU A 245 -14.78 -10.08 -13.08
N PRO A 246 -15.76 -10.25 -14.00
CA PRO A 246 -16.26 -9.11 -14.76
C PRO A 246 -16.71 -7.97 -13.83
N ARG A 247 -16.25 -6.74 -14.04
CA ARG A 247 -16.46 -5.61 -13.10
C ARG A 247 -17.93 -5.38 -12.73
N THR A 248 -18.83 -5.65 -13.69
CA THR A 248 -20.28 -5.54 -13.49
C THR A 248 -21.00 -6.89 -13.34
N GLY A 249 -20.24 -7.99 -13.38
CA GLY A 249 -20.76 -9.37 -13.31
C GLY A 249 -21.18 -9.82 -11.91
N THR A 250 -21.63 -11.08 -11.83
CA THR A 250 -21.96 -11.77 -10.59
C THR A 250 -20.83 -12.72 -10.17
N ALA A 251 -20.84 -13.21 -8.93
CA ALA A 251 -19.79 -14.10 -8.44
C ALA A 251 -19.65 -15.42 -9.24
N ASP A 252 -20.74 -15.89 -9.86
CA ASP A 252 -20.72 -17.13 -10.67
C ASP A 252 -20.00 -16.92 -12.02
N GLU A 253 -19.73 -15.67 -12.43
CA GLU A 253 -19.05 -15.35 -13.68
C GLU A 253 -17.53 -15.23 -13.52
N ILE A 254 -17.03 -15.41 -12.29
CA ILE A 254 -15.57 -15.36 -12.03
C ILE A 254 -14.87 -16.54 -12.70
N VAL A 255 -13.81 -16.26 -13.46
CA VAL A 255 -12.93 -17.28 -14.03
C VAL A 255 -11.68 -17.37 -13.17
N TRP A 256 -11.43 -18.55 -12.60
CA TRP A 256 -10.26 -18.81 -11.78
C TRP A 256 -9.10 -19.36 -12.61
N CYS A 257 -7.95 -18.73 -12.55
CA CYS A 257 -6.71 -19.15 -13.17
C CYS A 257 -5.76 -19.65 -12.09
N GLU A 258 -5.33 -20.91 -12.13
CA GLU A 258 -4.36 -21.47 -11.19
C GLU A 258 -2.95 -20.95 -11.53
N VAL A 259 -2.16 -20.66 -10.49
CA VAL A 259 -0.74 -20.25 -10.58
C VAL A 259 0.11 -21.06 -9.61
N GLU A 260 1.44 -21.02 -9.75
CA GLU A 260 2.33 -21.64 -8.76
C GLU A 260 2.10 -21.06 -7.36
N ASN A 261 2.17 -21.94 -6.33
CA ASN A 261 2.06 -21.50 -4.94
C ASN A 261 3.02 -20.36 -4.63
N CYS A 262 2.45 -19.27 -4.15
CA CYS A 262 3.17 -18.06 -3.81
C CYS A 262 2.32 -17.16 -2.91
N PHE A 263 2.87 -16.02 -2.50
CA PHE A 263 2.12 -14.91 -1.94
C PHE A 263 2.44 -13.63 -2.72
N VAL A 264 1.44 -12.80 -2.93
CA VAL A 264 1.59 -11.46 -3.53
C VAL A 264 1.02 -10.46 -2.53
N PHE A 265 1.90 -9.57 -2.03
CA PHE A 265 1.43 -8.39 -1.34
C PHE A 265 0.90 -7.39 -2.38
N HIS A 266 1.70 -7.06 -3.39
CA HIS A 266 1.37 -5.98 -4.29
C HIS A 266 1.51 -6.38 -5.77
N PRO A 267 0.46 -6.24 -6.59
CA PRO A 267 0.60 -6.16 -8.03
C PRO A 267 1.19 -4.80 -8.43
N LEU A 268 2.00 -4.79 -9.49
CA LEU A 268 2.49 -3.55 -10.08
C LEU A 268 1.40 -2.87 -10.91
N ASN A 269 0.77 -3.61 -11.83
CA ASN A 269 -0.42 -3.21 -12.58
C ASN A 269 -1.03 -4.42 -13.29
N ALA A 270 -2.22 -4.23 -13.85
CA ALA A 270 -2.87 -5.19 -14.73
C ALA A 270 -3.49 -4.48 -15.93
N TYR A 271 -3.61 -5.19 -17.07
CA TYR A 271 -4.29 -4.69 -18.27
C TYR A 271 -4.72 -5.84 -19.16
N GLU A 272 -5.52 -5.57 -20.18
CA GLU A 272 -5.91 -6.55 -21.18
C GLU A 272 -5.09 -6.39 -22.45
N ASP A 273 -4.55 -7.51 -22.97
CA ASP A 273 -3.84 -7.54 -24.24
C ASP A 273 -4.81 -7.55 -25.44
N ALA A 274 -4.25 -7.50 -26.66
CA ALA A 274 -5.03 -7.47 -27.89
C ALA A 274 -5.90 -8.75 -28.14
N GLU A 275 -5.57 -9.85 -27.45
CA GLU A 275 -6.32 -11.10 -27.48
C GLU A 275 -7.42 -11.19 -26.41
N GLY A 276 -7.48 -10.16 -25.53
CA GLY A 276 -8.42 -10.07 -24.40
C GLY A 276 -8.00 -10.90 -23.21
N ARG A 277 -6.71 -11.25 -23.09
CA ARG A 277 -6.16 -11.90 -21.90
C ARG A 277 -5.72 -10.83 -20.91
N VAL A 278 -5.84 -11.14 -19.62
CA VAL A 278 -5.34 -10.27 -18.57
C VAL A 278 -3.85 -10.49 -18.39
N VAL A 279 -3.09 -9.41 -18.52
CA VAL A 279 -1.66 -9.35 -18.16
C VAL A 279 -1.58 -8.72 -16.77
N LEU A 280 -1.02 -9.45 -15.81
CA LEU A 280 -0.89 -9.03 -14.42
C LEU A 280 0.58 -9.10 -14.01
N ASP A 281 1.16 -7.96 -13.65
CA ASP A 281 2.53 -7.88 -13.14
C ASP A 281 2.50 -7.80 -11.60
N VAL A 282 3.25 -8.69 -10.94
CA VAL A 282 3.18 -8.88 -9.49
C VAL A 282 4.56 -8.95 -8.86
N VAL A 283 4.67 -8.47 -7.63
CA VAL A 283 5.79 -8.82 -6.76
C VAL A 283 5.48 -10.14 -6.06
N ARG A 284 6.14 -11.20 -6.51
CA ARG A 284 5.90 -12.57 -6.08
C ARG A 284 6.84 -12.97 -4.95
N HIS A 285 6.29 -13.31 -3.78
CA HIS A 285 7.01 -13.92 -2.67
C HIS A 285 6.90 -15.44 -2.75
N PRO A 286 8.00 -16.20 -2.55
CA PRO A 286 7.96 -17.67 -2.59
C PRO A 286 6.99 -18.27 -1.56
N SER A 287 6.93 -17.70 -0.37
CA SER A 287 5.98 -18.05 0.70
C SER A 287 5.80 -16.90 1.68
N MET A 288 4.79 -17.02 2.55
CA MET A 288 4.46 -16.07 3.60
C MET A 288 3.91 -16.84 4.80
N PHE A 289 4.41 -16.54 6.02
CA PHE A 289 3.97 -17.20 7.26
C PHE A 289 4.05 -18.75 7.24
N ALA A 290 4.98 -19.31 6.49
CA ALA A 290 5.26 -20.75 6.48
C ALA A 290 6.13 -21.16 7.68
N THR A 291 7.17 -20.38 7.96
CA THR A 291 8.13 -20.63 9.06
C THR A 291 8.45 -19.38 9.87
N ASN A 292 8.30 -18.19 9.30
CA ASN A 292 8.56 -16.90 9.94
C ASN A 292 7.26 -16.10 10.10
N PHE A 293 6.91 -15.80 11.36
CA PHE A 293 5.71 -15.06 11.71
C PHE A 293 5.99 -13.60 12.14
N THR A 294 7.23 -13.14 12.06
CA THR A 294 7.63 -11.83 12.56
C THR A 294 7.84 -10.78 11.48
N GLY A 295 7.93 -11.19 10.23
CA GLY A 295 8.22 -10.29 9.11
C GLY A 295 7.50 -10.68 7.84
N PRO A 296 7.45 -9.76 6.87
CA PRO A 296 6.82 -10.01 5.59
C PRO A 296 7.66 -10.97 4.76
N GLY A 297 7.01 -11.94 4.16
CA GLY A 297 7.57 -12.83 3.15
C GLY A 297 8.70 -13.74 3.63
N GLU A 298 8.97 -14.76 2.87
CA GLU A 298 10.05 -15.71 3.06
C GLU A 298 10.74 -15.92 1.71
N GLY A 299 12.04 -15.65 1.68
CA GLY A 299 12.82 -15.62 0.45
C GLY A 299 12.74 -14.27 -0.30
N PRO A 300 13.57 -14.11 -1.34
CA PRO A 300 13.62 -12.85 -2.10
C PRO A 300 12.38 -12.70 -2.98
N PRO A 301 11.62 -11.59 -2.85
CA PRO A 301 10.50 -11.31 -3.75
C PRO A 301 11.00 -10.88 -5.13
N THR A 302 10.31 -11.30 -6.16
CA THR A 302 10.70 -11.10 -7.57
C THR A 302 9.57 -10.43 -8.34
N LEU A 303 9.87 -9.75 -9.45
CA LEU A 303 8.86 -9.20 -10.34
C LEU A 303 8.53 -10.24 -11.43
N ASP A 304 7.27 -10.66 -11.49
CA ASP A 304 6.78 -11.68 -12.42
C ASP A 304 5.60 -11.12 -13.23
N ARG A 305 5.46 -11.58 -14.47
CA ARG A 305 4.31 -11.31 -15.33
C ARG A 305 3.48 -12.59 -15.51
N TRP A 306 2.20 -12.48 -15.24
CA TRP A 306 1.22 -13.53 -15.46
C TRP A 306 0.27 -13.14 -16.59
N VAL A 307 0.11 -14.02 -17.55
CA VAL A 307 -0.87 -13.88 -18.64
C VAL A 307 -1.98 -14.89 -18.38
N LEU A 308 -3.18 -14.38 -18.12
CA LEU A 308 -4.35 -15.15 -17.66
C LEU A 308 -5.44 -15.07 -18.73
N ASP A 309 -5.94 -16.21 -19.19
CA ASP A 309 -6.97 -16.26 -20.24
C ASP A 309 -8.37 -16.41 -19.61
N PRO A 310 -9.26 -15.40 -19.73
CA PRO A 310 -10.60 -15.48 -19.17
C PRO A 310 -11.51 -16.47 -19.90
N LYS A 311 -11.10 -17.03 -21.07
CA LYS A 311 -11.91 -17.95 -21.85
C LYS A 311 -11.83 -19.38 -21.33
N ASP A 312 -10.68 -19.80 -20.83
CA ASP A 312 -10.45 -21.18 -20.40
C ASP A 312 -9.78 -21.32 -19.02
N GLY A 313 -9.44 -20.19 -18.37
CA GLY A 313 -8.78 -20.17 -17.06
C GLY A 313 -7.29 -20.56 -17.10
N SER A 314 -6.68 -20.62 -18.29
CA SER A 314 -5.25 -20.93 -18.39
C SER A 314 -4.38 -19.76 -17.93
N SER A 315 -3.20 -20.08 -17.39
CA SER A 315 -2.20 -19.12 -16.93
C SER A 315 -0.83 -19.40 -17.55
N LYS A 316 -0.06 -18.35 -17.75
CA LYS A 316 1.36 -18.41 -18.11
C LYS A 316 2.15 -17.43 -17.25
N GLU A 317 3.06 -17.95 -16.47
CA GLU A 317 3.93 -17.18 -15.60
C GLU A 317 5.31 -16.97 -16.23
N THR A 318 5.86 -15.77 -16.11
CA THR A 318 7.18 -15.40 -16.67
C THR A 318 7.88 -14.44 -15.72
N ARG A 319 9.13 -14.73 -15.37
CA ARG A 319 9.96 -13.85 -14.57
C ARG A 319 10.37 -12.62 -15.39
N ILE A 320 10.12 -11.40 -14.84
CA ILE A 320 10.64 -10.13 -15.37
C ILE A 320 11.99 -9.81 -14.74
N SER A 321 12.09 -9.92 -13.41
CA SER A 321 13.30 -9.58 -12.68
C SER A 321 13.51 -10.45 -11.44
N ASP A 322 14.73 -11.00 -11.30
CA ASP A 322 15.16 -11.73 -10.10
C ASP A 322 15.65 -10.81 -8.98
N ARG A 323 15.72 -9.51 -9.21
CA ARG A 323 16.13 -8.56 -8.15
C ARG A 323 15.08 -8.53 -7.06
N PRO A 324 15.47 -8.69 -5.78
CA PRO A 324 14.55 -8.51 -4.67
C PRO A 324 13.99 -7.09 -4.68
N GLN A 325 12.66 -6.98 -4.56
CA GLN A 325 11.97 -5.71 -4.63
C GLN A 325 10.59 -5.80 -3.99
N GLU A 326 10.07 -4.65 -3.55
CA GLU A 326 8.73 -4.50 -3.00
C GLU A 326 8.20 -3.08 -3.21
N PHE A 327 6.95 -2.83 -2.81
CA PHE A 327 6.28 -1.54 -2.99
C PHE A 327 6.30 -1.09 -4.46
N PRO A 328 5.76 -1.92 -5.39
CA PRO A 328 5.72 -1.57 -6.80
C PRO A 328 4.73 -0.43 -7.06
N ARG A 329 5.14 0.55 -7.84
CA ARG A 329 4.33 1.69 -8.26
C ARG A 329 4.53 1.95 -9.75
N HIS A 330 3.57 2.59 -10.36
CA HIS A 330 3.60 3.04 -11.75
C HIS A 330 2.90 4.39 -11.86
N ASP A 331 2.73 4.89 -13.08
CA ASP A 331 1.88 6.04 -13.33
C ASP A 331 0.41 5.68 -13.10
N GLU A 332 -0.21 6.22 -12.06
CA GLU A 332 -1.58 5.87 -11.66
C GLU A 332 -2.65 6.28 -12.68
N ARG A 333 -2.34 7.15 -13.65
CA ARG A 333 -3.19 7.43 -14.80
C ARG A 333 -3.39 6.20 -15.70
N LEU A 334 -2.52 5.18 -15.53
CA LEU A 334 -2.50 3.94 -16.30
C LEU A 334 -2.95 2.72 -15.51
N VAL A 335 -3.60 2.91 -14.35
CA VAL A 335 -4.24 1.79 -13.64
C VAL A 335 -5.25 1.12 -14.56
N GLY A 336 -5.12 -0.19 -14.73
CA GLY A 336 -5.99 -0.98 -15.61
C GLY A 336 -5.64 -0.92 -17.10
N LYS A 337 -4.60 -0.19 -17.49
CA LYS A 337 -4.22 0.07 -18.88
C LYS A 337 -2.81 -0.44 -19.19
N PRO A 338 -2.47 -0.69 -20.47
CA PRO A 338 -1.09 -0.96 -20.88
C PRO A 338 -0.15 0.14 -20.43
N TYR A 339 1.02 -0.24 -19.94
CA TYR A 339 2.03 0.65 -19.37
C TYR A 339 3.44 0.09 -19.65
N ARG A 340 4.44 0.90 -19.46
CA ARG A 340 5.83 0.56 -19.74
C ARG A 340 6.75 0.65 -18.53
N TYR A 341 6.53 1.62 -17.64
CA TYR A 341 7.46 1.87 -16.56
C TYR A 341 6.89 1.48 -15.19
N GLY A 342 7.71 0.77 -14.42
CA GLY A 342 7.43 0.42 -13.03
C GLY A 342 8.55 0.89 -12.11
N TYR A 343 8.18 1.27 -10.88
CA TYR A 343 9.11 1.74 -9.85
C TYR A 343 8.91 0.90 -8.60
N CYS A 344 10.02 0.46 -7.97
CA CYS A 344 9.95 -0.37 -6.76
C CYS A 344 10.97 0.09 -5.74
N GLY A 345 10.74 -0.23 -4.48
CA GLY A 345 11.77 -0.23 -3.46
C GLY A 345 12.68 -1.45 -3.60
N ALA A 346 13.98 -1.27 -3.43
CA ALA A 346 14.94 -2.36 -3.33
C ALA A 346 15.36 -2.54 -1.87
N PRO A 347 15.42 -3.78 -1.33
CA PRO A 347 15.96 -4.00 0.00
C PRO A 347 17.44 -3.63 0.05
N GLY A 348 17.87 -3.13 1.19
CA GLY A 348 19.27 -2.83 1.49
C GLY A 348 19.88 -3.83 2.47
N ASP A 349 21.14 -3.57 2.87
CA ASP A 349 21.85 -4.41 3.86
C ASP A 349 21.13 -4.52 5.21
N ALA A 350 20.32 -3.51 5.56
CA ALA A 350 19.57 -3.45 6.80
C ALA A 350 18.15 -4.05 6.70
N GLY A 351 17.76 -4.66 5.57
CA GLY A 351 16.46 -5.30 5.39
C GLY A 351 15.60 -4.70 4.28
N LEU A 352 14.30 -4.46 4.52
CA LEU A 352 13.28 -4.10 3.52
C LEU A 352 13.55 -2.80 2.74
N TYR A 353 14.29 -1.85 3.32
CA TYR A 353 14.48 -0.53 2.75
C TYR A 353 15.94 -0.26 2.40
N GLY A 354 16.19 0.24 1.20
CA GLY A 354 17.52 0.50 0.66
C GLY A 354 17.44 1.44 -0.53
N GLY A 355 17.63 0.95 -1.73
CA GLY A 355 17.56 1.71 -2.98
C GLY A 355 16.18 1.79 -3.61
N LEU A 356 16.17 2.30 -4.84
CA LEU A 356 14.99 2.30 -5.72
C LEU A 356 15.30 1.60 -7.04
N LEU A 357 14.31 0.98 -7.63
CA LEU A 357 14.38 0.39 -8.97
C LEU A 357 13.44 1.11 -9.93
N LYS A 358 13.86 1.27 -11.19
CA LYS A 358 13.01 1.65 -12.31
C LYS A 358 13.11 0.56 -13.38
N HIS A 359 11.97 -0.01 -13.74
CA HIS A 359 11.84 -0.98 -14.83
C HIS A 359 11.36 -0.30 -16.12
N ASP A 360 11.99 -0.60 -17.24
CA ASP A 360 11.46 -0.40 -18.58
C ASP A 360 11.01 -1.78 -19.08
N LEU A 361 9.72 -2.07 -18.98
CA LEU A 361 9.15 -3.39 -19.25
C LEU A 361 9.17 -3.76 -20.73
N GLU A 362 9.19 -2.77 -21.62
CA GLU A 362 9.31 -3.00 -23.07
C GLU A 362 10.74 -3.42 -23.46
N LYS A 363 11.75 -2.79 -22.85
CA LYS A 363 13.13 -3.10 -23.13
C LYS A 363 13.69 -4.25 -22.28
N GLY A 364 12.98 -4.62 -21.19
CA GLY A 364 13.49 -5.59 -20.22
C GLY A 364 14.69 -5.06 -19.43
N GLU A 365 14.76 -3.75 -19.21
CA GLU A 365 15.85 -3.07 -18.49
C GLU A 365 15.39 -2.72 -17.07
N CYS A 366 16.33 -2.78 -16.12
CA CYS A 366 16.11 -2.38 -14.73
C CYS A 366 17.26 -1.50 -14.26
N LEU A 367 16.98 -0.25 -13.97
CA LEU A 367 17.90 0.69 -13.34
C LEU A 367 17.82 0.55 -11.82
N HIS A 368 18.95 0.64 -11.14
CA HIS A 368 19.05 0.60 -9.68
C HIS A 368 19.74 1.86 -9.16
N ARG A 369 18.99 2.64 -8.38
CA ARG A 369 19.52 3.76 -7.63
C ARG A 369 19.87 3.30 -6.21
N ASP A 370 21.12 3.47 -5.82
CA ASP A 370 21.63 3.17 -4.49
C ASP A 370 22.50 4.36 -4.03
N ASP A 371 22.04 5.07 -3.03
CA ASP A 371 22.75 6.24 -2.47
C ASP A 371 23.65 5.83 -1.27
N GLY A 372 23.90 4.55 -1.11
CA GLY A 372 24.76 3.98 -0.07
C GLY A 372 23.99 3.51 1.17
N PRO A 373 24.65 2.75 2.06
CA PRO A 373 23.99 2.02 3.14
C PRO A 373 23.34 2.90 4.22
N SER A 374 23.76 4.16 4.31
CA SER A 374 23.16 5.13 5.25
C SER A 374 21.89 5.81 4.71
N LYS A 375 21.56 5.62 3.41
CA LYS A 375 20.43 6.25 2.74
C LYS A 375 19.39 5.21 2.35
N GLN A 376 18.32 5.14 3.10
CA GLN A 376 17.30 4.10 2.96
C GLN A 376 16.00 4.70 2.45
N TYR A 377 15.74 4.49 1.16
CA TYR A 377 14.51 4.90 0.50
C TYR A 377 13.33 4.05 0.98
N GLN A 378 12.17 4.68 1.07
CA GLN A 378 10.88 4.03 1.28
C GLN A 378 10.13 3.91 -0.05
N GLU A 379 8.83 3.60 -0.04
CA GLU A 379 8.02 3.44 -1.24
C GLU A 379 8.18 4.65 -2.19
N PRO A 380 8.45 4.44 -3.50
CA PRO A 380 8.44 5.52 -4.49
C PRO A 380 7.00 5.90 -4.87
N VAL A 381 6.75 7.18 -5.09
CA VAL A 381 5.49 7.70 -5.64
C VAL A 381 5.81 8.44 -6.93
N PHE A 382 5.22 8.03 -8.05
CA PHE A 382 5.32 8.75 -9.32
C PHE A 382 4.25 9.85 -9.39
N VAL A 383 4.66 11.03 -9.86
CA VAL A 383 3.76 12.16 -10.12
C VAL A 383 4.08 12.72 -11.50
N PRO A 384 3.14 12.72 -12.46
CA PRO A 384 3.39 13.29 -13.78
C PRO A 384 3.61 14.80 -13.68
N CYS A 385 4.43 15.37 -14.57
CA CYS A 385 4.67 16.82 -14.60
C CYS A 385 3.46 17.62 -15.14
N SER A 386 2.54 16.95 -15.85
CA SER A 386 1.23 17.47 -16.27
C SER A 386 0.27 16.32 -16.56
N ASP A 387 -1.02 16.60 -16.66
CA ASP A 387 -2.05 15.59 -16.95
C ASP A 387 -1.85 14.90 -18.31
N ASP A 388 -1.25 15.58 -19.29
CA ASP A 388 -0.95 15.11 -20.63
C ASP A 388 0.52 14.72 -20.85
N ALA A 389 1.32 14.67 -19.79
CA ALA A 389 2.72 14.25 -19.86
C ALA A 389 2.86 12.81 -20.35
N ASP A 390 3.99 12.48 -21.01
CA ASP A 390 4.36 11.11 -21.33
C ASP A 390 4.49 10.28 -20.04
N GLU A 391 4.39 8.95 -20.13
CA GLU A 391 4.30 8.03 -18.98
C GLU A 391 5.44 8.19 -17.97
N ASP A 392 6.67 8.46 -18.37
CA ASP A 392 7.79 8.69 -17.45
C ASP A 392 8.29 10.14 -17.39
N ASP A 393 7.49 11.08 -17.93
CA ASP A 393 7.76 12.51 -17.80
C ASP A 393 7.11 13.04 -16.52
N GLY A 394 7.87 12.97 -15.43
CA GLY A 394 7.38 13.30 -14.11
C GLY A 394 8.41 13.11 -13.02
N TRP A 395 7.94 13.09 -11.80
CA TRP A 395 8.70 13.09 -10.58
C TRP A 395 8.54 11.77 -9.81
N ILE A 396 9.65 11.21 -9.34
CA ILE A 396 9.64 10.15 -8.33
C ILE A 396 9.93 10.79 -6.99
N MET A 397 8.97 10.70 -6.08
CA MET A 397 9.11 11.16 -4.71
C MET A 397 9.20 9.99 -3.74
N SER A 398 10.10 10.08 -2.78
CA SER A 398 10.22 9.08 -1.72
C SER A 398 10.74 9.72 -0.42
N TYR A 399 10.20 9.28 0.70
CA TYR A 399 10.84 9.50 1.99
C TYR A 399 12.13 8.67 2.05
N ARG A 400 13.21 9.26 2.53
CA ARG A 400 14.51 8.61 2.67
C ARG A 400 15.06 8.80 4.08
N HIS A 401 15.33 7.71 4.76
CA HIS A 401 15.99 7.77 6.07
C HIS A 401 17.51 7.98 5.89
N ASP A 402 18.06 8.91 6.65
CA ASP A 402 19.50 9.11 6.82
C ASP A 402 19.95 8.50 8.16
N ALA A 403 20.51 7.31 8.09
CA ALA A 403 20.89 6.55 9.28
C ALA A 403 22.06 7.20 10.06
N GLU A 404 22.92 7.98 9.40
CA GLU A 404 24.02 8.71 10.07
C GLU A 404 23.51 9.86 10.91
N ARG A 405 22.51 10.58 10.40
CA ARG A 405 21.88 11.72 11.09
C ARG A 405 20.69 11.29 11.94
N ASN A 406 20.17 10.10 11.73
CA ASN A 406 18.92 9.58 12.29
C ASN A 406 17.73 10.54 12.04
N THR A 407 17.65 11.08 10.83
CA THR A 407 16.59 11.97 10.34
C THR A 407 16.04 11.46 9.02
N ALA A 408 14.98 12.07 8.53
CA ALA A 408 14.43 11.79 7.23
C ALA A 408 14.53 12.99 6.28
N GLU A 409 14.60 12.67 4.99
CA GLU A 409 14.54 13.61 3.88
C GLU A 409 13.40 13.17 2.95
N VAL A 410 12.84 14.10 2.17
CA VAL A 410 12.08 13.76 0.97
C VAL A 410 12.93 14.06 -0.25
N VAL A 411 13.10 13.04 -1.10
CA VAL A 411 13.88 13.13 -2.33
C VAL A 411 12.92 13.22 -3.52
N ILE A 412 13.18 14.17 -4.42
CA ILE A 412 12.47 14.35 -5.68
C ILE A 412 13.46 14.08 -6.81
N LEU A 413 13.18 13.06 -7.63
CA LEU A 413 13.96 12.69 -8.81
C LEU A 413 13.15 12.99 -10.06
N HIS A 414 13.81 13.33 -11.18
CA HIS A 414 13.16 13.29 -12.48
C HIS A 414 13.13 11.84 -12.98
N ALA A 415 11.95 11.32 -13.32
CA ALA A 415 11.83 9.90 -13.67
C ALA A 415 12.65 9.50 -14.90
N GLN A 416 12.80 10.39 -15.88
CA GLN A 416 13.64 10.16 -17.08
C GLN A 416 15.15 10.27 -16.78
N ASP A 417 15.55 10.95 -15.71
CA ASP A 417 16.96 11.01 -15.23
C ASP A 417 17.09 10.33 -13.86
N PHE A 418 16.54 9.13 -13.75
CA PHE A 418 16.39 8.38 -12.52
C PHE A 418 17.69 8.15 -11.72
N LEU A 419 18.83 8.03 -12.42
CA LEU A 419 20.16 7.86 -11.81
C LEU A 419 20.91 9.17 -11.62
N GLY A 420 20.39 10.29 -12.12
CA GLY A 420 20.97 11.62 -12.00
C GLY A 420 20.90 12.20 -10.61
N GLU A 421 21.39 13.43 -10.45
CA GLU A 421 21.26 14.14 -9.18
C GLU A 421 19.79 14.43 -8.86
N PRO A 422 19.39 14.32 -7.58
CA PRO A 422 18.05 14.71 -7.19
C PRO A 422 17.71 16.14 -7.60
N VAL A 423 16.52 16.34 -8.16
CA VAL A 423 15.99 17.67 -8.49
C VAL A 423 15.85 18.53 -7.24
N ALA A 424 15.35 17.91 -6.18
CA ALA A 424 15.32 18.53 -4.85
C ALA A 424 15.48 17.46 -3.76
N VAL A 425 16.05 17.89 -2.63
CA VAL A 425 16.06 17.12 -1.37
C VAL A 425 15.65 18.03 -0.24
N ILE A 426 14.56 17.68 0.42
CA ILE A 426 13.95 18.46 1.51
C ILE A 426 14.28 17.75 2.82
N ASP A 427 14.96 18.45 3.73
CA ASP A 427 15.34 17.92 5.04
C ASP A 427 14.19 18.12 6.03
N LEU A 428 13.70 17.04 6.61
CA LEU A 428 12.61 17.11 7.57
C LEU A 428 13.09 17.40 9.00
N ASN A 429 14.41 17.35 9.26
CA ASN A 429 14.99 17.54 10.58
C ASN A 429 14.37 16.68 11.71
N THR A 430 13.67 15.63 11.34
CA THR A 430 13.04 14.66 12.24
C THR A 430 13.11 13.27 11.65
N ARG A 431 12.86 12.25 12.45
CA ARG A 431 12.79 10.87 11.98
C ARG A 431 11.38 10.56 11.47
N VAL A 432 11.31 9.92 10.31
CA VAL A 432 10.10 9.26 9.79
C VAL A 432 10.34 7.75 9.91
N PRO A 433 9.65 7.05 10.81
CA PRO A 433 9.78 5.60 10.94
C PRO A 433 9.49 4.90 9.61
N PHE A 434 10.08 3.73 9.40
CA PHE A 434 9.69 2.88 8.29
C PHE A 434 8.21 2.52 8.43
N GLY A 435 7.47 2.73 7.36
CA GLY A 435 6.03 2.54 7.31
C GLY A 435 5.63 1.81 6.04
N PHE A 436 4.38 1.91 5.65
CA PHE A 436 3.85 1.21 4.49
C PHE A 436 3.65 2.16 3.32
N HIS A 437 2.40 2.49 2.98
CA HIS A 437 2.07 3.15 1.74
C HIS A 437 1.85 4.65 1.89
N GLY A 438 2.05 5.32 0.76
CA GLY A 438 1.76 6.73 0.63
C GLY A 438 1.31 7.08 -0.77
N ASN A 439 0.75 8.27 -0.91
CA ASN A 439 0.25 8.77 -2.17
C ASN A 439 0.49 10.26 -2.32
N TRP A 440 0.48 10.72 -3.56
CA TRP A 440 0.36 12.14 -3.85
C TRP A 440 -1.12 12.52 -3.89
N VAL A 441 -1.49 13.51 -3.10
CA VAL A 441 -2.84 14.08 -3.13
C VAL A 441 -2.70 15.51 -3.65
N PRO A 442 -3.06 15.77 -4.92
CA PRO A 442 -2.95 17.09 -5.51
C PRO A 442 -3.92 18.08 -4.87
N ASP A 443 -3.63 19.37 -5.00
CA ASP A 443 -4.56 20.43 -4.68
C ASP A 443 -5.75 20.38 -5.66
N SER A 444 -6.96 20.61 -5.15
CA SER A 444 -8.19 20.71 -5.95
C SER A 444 -8.33 22.07 -6.62
#